data_3a3e0edeb49ba3ec40d1483918529267
#
_entry.id   3a3e0edeb49ba3ec40d1483918529267
#
_cell.length_a   1.000
_cell.length_b   1.000
_cell.length_c   1.000
_cell.angle_alpha   90.00
_cell.angle_beta   90.00
_cell.angle_gamma   90.00
#
_symmetry.space_group_name_H-M   'P 1'
#
loop_
_entity.id
_entity.type
_entity.pdbx_description
1 polymer ?
#
loop_
_entity_poly.entity_id
_entity_poly.type
_entity_poly.pdbx_seq_one_letter_code
_entity_poly.pdbx_strand_id
1 'polypeptide(L)'
;KFIGCVVPEAIKNNWSLDLRGDEIVIPEVCNKVQNIDIFHYDSDKSYSGRLFATKQIQKKLSLNSMVIFDDIQDNLFFKNLVRNLNCEYQVFEFKGKFVGQLKGIDIINQKNINI
;
A
#
# COMPACT_ATOMS: atom_id res chain seq x y z
N LYS A 1 2.13 -7.56 -21.97
CA LYS A 1 2.29 -6.90 -23.27
C LYS A 1 1.65 -5.52 -23.31
N PHE A 2 0.58 -5.29 -22.53
CA PHE A 2 -0.16 -4.03 -22.50
C PHE A 2 -0.05 -3.25 -21.17
N ILE A 3 0.70 -3.77 -20.19
CA ILE A 3 0.92 -3.08 -18.92
C ILE A 3 1.69 -1.78 -19.19
N GLY A 4 1.17 -0.67 -18.67
CA GLY A 4 1.74 0.65 -18.87
C GLY A 4 1.40 1.32 -20.21
N CYS A 5 0.57 0.71 -21.06
CA CYS A 5 0.18 1.29 -22.35
C CYS A 5 -0.56 2.63 -22.23
N VAL A 6 -1.16 2.90 -21.07
CA VAL A 6 -1.84 4.17 -20.77
C VAL A 6 -0.94 5.20 -20.10
N VAL A 7 0.32 4.87 -19.80
CA VAL A 7 1.28 5.81 -19.22
C VAL A 7 1.74 6.78 -20.31
N PRO A 8 1.50 8.08 -20.18
CA PRO A 8 1.95 9.06 -21.16
C PRO A 8 3.48 9.06 -21.32
N GLU A 9 3.97 9.22 -22.55
CA GLU A 9 5.41 9.24 -22.83
C GLU A 9 6.15 10.29 -22.00
N ALA A 10 5.52 11.46 -21.75
CA ALA A 10 6.14 12.55 -21.00
C ALA A 10 6.52 12.18 -19.55
N ILE A 11 5.89 11.17 -18.95
CA ILE A 11 6.15 10.75 -17.56
C ILE A 11 6.83 9.37 -17.47
N LYS A 12 7.06 8.69 -18.58
CA LYS A 12 7.68 7.35 -18.60
C LYS A 12 9.06 7.31 -17.98
N ASN A 13 9.80 8.41 -18.02
CA ASN A 13 11.12 8.51 -17.39
C ASN A 13 11.07 8.41 -15.85
N ASN A 14 9.90 8.74 -15.27
CA ASN A 14 9.66 8.68 -13.83
C ASN A 14 8.87 7.43 -13.42
N TRP A 15 8.69 6.49 -14.34
CA TRP A 15 7.92 5.27 -14.13
C TRP A 15 8.79 4.04 -14.36
N SER A 16 8.65 3.05 -13.50
CA SER A 16 9.30 1.75 -13.66
C SER A 16 8.31 0.62 -13.45
N LEU A 17 8.48 -0.47 -14.19
CA LEU A 17 7.67 -1.67 -14.10
C LEU A 17 8.53 -2.83 -13.63
N ASP A 18 8.08 -3.53 -12.57
CA ASP A 18 8.67 -4.77 -12.11
C ASP A 18 7.58 -5.82 -11.90
N LEU A 19 7.74 -7.00 -12.44
CA LEU A 19 6.74 -8.08 -12.46
C LEU A 19 7.13 -9.29 -11.61
N ARG A 20 8.17 -9.16 -10.77
CA ARG A 20 8.75 -10.30 -10.04
C ARG A 20 7.99 -10.77 -8.80
N GLY A 21 6.95 -10.08 -8.39
CA GLY A 21 6.20 -10.40 -7.18
C GLY A 21 6.59 -9.55 -5.96
N ASP A 22 5.64 -9.39 -5.06
CA ASP A 22 5.70 -8.44 -3.94
C ASP A 22 6.85 -8.74 -2.96
N GLU A 23 7.09 -10.01 -2.66
CA GLU A 23 8.12 -10.45 -1.73
C GLU A 23 9.55 -10.11 -2.17
N ILE A 24 9.75 -9.88 -3.47
CA ILE A 24 11.03 -9.46 -4.03
C ILE A 24 11.05 -7.95 -4.23
N VAL A 25 10.01 -7.43 -4.88
CA VAL A 25 9.98 -6.05 -5.37
C VAL A 25 9.82 -5.04 -4.23
N ILE A 26 8.91 -5.27 -3.28
CA ILE A 26 8.64 -4.29 -2.22
C ILE A 26 9.89 -4.05 -1.35
N PRO A 27 10.62 -5.07 -0.83
CA PRO A 27 11.86 -4.84 -0.10
C PRO A 27 12.94 -4.13 -0.92
N GLU A 28 13.11 -4.48 -2.20
CA GLU A 28 14.11 -3.84 -3.05
C GLU A 28 13.78 -2.37 -3.31
N VAL A 29 12.53 -2.03 -3.59
CA VAL A 29 12.09 -0.64 -3.77
C VAL A 29 12.27 0.14 -2.46
N CYS A 30 11.85 -0.43 -1.32
CA CYS A 30 12.04 0.18 -0.02
C CYS A 30 13.51 0.48 0.29
N ASN A 31 14.45 -0.35 -0.17
CA ASN A 31 15.88 -0.11 0.01
C ASN A 31 16.42 1.03 -0.86
N LYS A 32 15.79 1.29 -2.01
CA LYS A 32 16.22 2.31 -2.98
C LYS A 32 15.65 3.70 -2.71
N VAL A 33 14.44 3.79 -2.15
CA VAL A 33 13.77 5.07 -1.90
C VAL A 33 14.08 5.60 -0.50
N GLN A 34 14.09 6.92 -0.35
CA GLN A 34 14.19 7.56 0.95
C GLN A 34 12.84 7.55 1.67
N ASN A 35 11.80 7.99 0.97
CA ASN A 35 10.43 8.08 1.48
C ASN A 35 9.45 7.56 0.43
N ILE A 36 8.29 7.14 0.92
CA ILE A 36 7.12 6.81 0.12
C ILE A 36 6.04 7.87 0.41
N ASP A 37 5.63 8.61 -0.61
CA ASP A 37 4.56 9.61 -0.47
C ASP A 37 3.19 8.97 -0.58
N ILE A 38 3.02 8.07 -1.55
CA ILE A 38 1.78 7.31 -1.75
C ILE A 38 2.14 5.84 -1.93
N PHE A 39 1.49 4.98 -1.16
CA PHE A 39 1.52 3.54 -1.33
C PHE A 39 0.12 3.03 -1.66
N HIS A 40 -0.09 2.62 -2.90
CA HIS A 40 -1.33 2.00 -3.34
C HIS A 40 -1.10 0.49 -3.55
N TYR A 41 -1.80 -0.32 -2.76
CA TYR A 41 -1.67 -1.77 -2.79
C TYR A 41 -2.88 -2.43 -3.45
N ASP A 42 -2.66 -2.95 -4.64
CA ASP A 42 -3.61 -3.71 -5.45
C ASP A 42 -2.91 -4.93 -6.08
N SER A 43 -2.23 -5.74 -5.24
CA SER A 43 -1.47 -6.90 -5.69
C SER A 43 -1.96 -8.17 -5.01
N ASP A 44 -1.21 -8.78 -4.10
CA ASP A 44 -1.66 -9.96 -3.35
C ASP A 44 -2.77 -9.56 -2.35
N LYS A 45 -4.00 -9.95 -2.68
CA LYS A 45 -5.20 -9.61 -1.88
C LYS A 45 -5.37 -10.48 -0.64
N SER A 46 -4.45 -11.42 -0.40
CA SER A 46 -4.48 -12.22 0.83
C SER A 46 -4.21 -11.35 2.08
N TYR A 47 -4.66 -11.83 3.22
CA TYR A 47 -4.38 -11.18 4.51
C TYR A 47 -2.86 -11.09 4.76
N SER A 48 -2.15 -12.18 4.52
CA SER A 48 -0.69 -12.27 4.71
C SER A 48 0.10 -11.36 3.78
N GLY A 49 -0.30 -11.28 2.50
CA GLY A 49 0.34 -10.39 1.53
C GLY A 49 0.21 -8.92 1.91
N ARG A 50 -0.99 -8.49 2.29
CA ARG A 50 -1.24 -7.13 2.78
C ARG A 50 -0.46 -6.82 4.05
N LEU A 51 -0.41 -7.76 4.99
CA LEU A 51 0.38 -7.60 6.23
C LEU A 51 1.87 -7.49 5.94
N PHE A 52 2.39 -8.35 5.07
CA PHE A 52 3.79 -8.30 4.62
C PHE A 52 4.13 -6.94 4.02
N ALA A 53 3.36 -6.50 3.03
CA ALA A 53 3.57 -5.22 2.35
C ALA A 53 3.57 -4.05 3.35
N THR A 54 2.59 -4.00 4.25
CA THR A 54 2.48 -2.95 5.27
C THR A 54 3.71 -2.89 6.18
N LYS A 55 4.21 -4.05 6.62
CA LYS A 55 5.43 -4.12 7.45
C LYS A 55 6.68 -3.66 6.70
N GLN A 56 6.78 -3.96 5.41
CA GLN A 56 7.92 -3.54 4.60
C GLN A 56 7.99 -2.03 4.41
N ILE A 57 6.85 -1.39 4.10
CA ILE A 57 6.81 0.04 3.82
C ILE A 57 6.89 0.91 5.09
N GLN A 58 6.57 0.36 6.27
CA GLN A 58 6.44 1.12 7.51
C GLN A 58 7.61 2.08 7.78
N LYS A 59 8.84 1.63 7.55
CA LYS A 59 10.06 2.43 7.79
C LYS A 59 10.33 3.50 6.72
N LYS A 60 9.56 3.49 5.65
CA LYS A 60 9.71 4.40 4.50
C LYS A 60 8.56 5.39 4.36
N LEU A 61 7.55 5.27 5.20
CA LEU A 61 6.48 6.25 5.27
C LEU A 61 6.95 7.52 5.97
N SER A 62 6.39 8.66 5.58
CA SER A 62 6.56 9.96 6.21
C SER A 62 5.26 10.41 6.88
N LEU A 63 5.31 11.53 7.60
CA LEU A 63 4.12 12.10 8.27
C LEU A 63 2.98 12.41 7.29
N ASN A 64 3.33 12.73 6.03
CA ASN A 64 2.38 13.12 5.01
C ASN A 64 2.06 11.97 4.03
N SER A 65 2.58 10.78 4.26
CA SER A 65 2.32 9.63 3.39
C SER A 65 0.86 9.24 3.43
N MET A 66 0.37 8.74 2.28
CA MET A 66 -0.96 8.16 2.14
C MET A 66 -0.83 6.68 1.81
N VAL A 67 -1.60 5.85 2.48
CA VAL A 67 -1.65 4.40 2.25
C VAL A 67 -3.04 4.00 1.81
N ILE A 68 -3.13 3.33 0.67
CA ILE A 68 -4.38 2.96 0.01
C ILE A 68 -4.38 1.45 -0.22
N PHE A 69 -5.44 0.78 0.19
CA PHE A 69 -5.68 -0.64 -0.10
C PHE A 69 -6.91 -0.80 -0.98
N ASP A 70 -6.75 -1.47 -2.11
CA ASP A 70 -7.86 -1.83 -2.98
C ASP A 70 -8.57 -3.11 -2.51
N ASP A 71 -9.82 -3.29 -2.93
CA ASP A 71 -10.66 -4.48 -2.64
C ASP A 71 -10.64 -4.89 -1.15
N ILE A 72 -10.82 -3.93 -0.23
CA ILE A 72 -10.75 -4.19 1.22
C ILE A 72 -11.87 -5.09 1.74
N GLN A 73 -12.91 -5.36 0.94
CA GLN A 73 -13.98 -6.30 1.24
C GLN A 73 -13.55 -7.76 1.18
N ASP A 74 -12.41 -8.09 0.55
CA ASP A 74 -11.98 -9.46 0.30
C ASP A 74 -11.63 -10.23 1.58
N ASN A 75 -11.17 -9.52 2.61
CA ASN A 75 -10.88 -10.11 3.93
C ASN A 75 -10.86 -9.05 5.06
N LEU A 76 -10.59 -9.48 6.27
CA LEU A 76 -10.63 -8.63 7.46
C LEU A 76 -9.36 -7.79 7.69
N PHE A 77 -8.38 -7.83 6.80
CA PHE A 77 -7.09 -7.15 7.00
C PHE A 77 -7.25 -5.67 7.32
N PHE A 78 -7.91 -4.92 6.43
CA PHE A 78 -8.06 -3.47 6.61
C PHE A 78 -8.82 -3.12 7.90
N LYS A 79 -9.90 -3.84 8.20
CA LYS A 79 -10.65 -3.66 9.45
C LYS A 79 -9.78 -3.90 10.69
N ASN A 80 -8.98 -4.96 10.69
CA ASN A 80 -8.09 -5.26 11.80
C ASN A 80 -6.96 -4.24 11.91
N LEU A 81 -6.41 -3.79 10.77
CA LEU A 81 -5.39 -2.76 10.73
C LEU A 81 -5.88 -1.47 11.39
N VAL A 82 -6.98 -0.89 10.93
CA VAL A 82 -7.47 0.39 11.46
C VAL A 82 -7.90 0.29 12.94
N ARG A 83 -8.39 -0.86 13.37
CA ARG A 83 -8.68 -1.12 14.79
C ARG A 83 -7.42 -1.18 15.64
N ASN A 84 -6.39 -1.86 15.16
CA ASN A 84 -5.11 -1.98 15.86
C ASN A 84 -4.41 -0.60 15.97
N LEU A 85 -4.46 0.18 14.88
CA LEU A 85 -3.88 1.52 14.84
C LEU A 85 -4.71 2.54 15.65
N ASN A 86 -5.99 2.26 15.90
CA ASN A 86 -6.95 3.22 16.48
C ASN A 86 -6.90 4.58 15.76
N CYS A 87 -6.89 4.56 14.45
CA CYS A 87 -6.67 5.71 13.58
C CYS A 87 -7.92 6.11 12.80
N GLU A 88 -7.87 7.32 12.27
CA GLU A 88 -8.82 7.79 11.26
C GLU A 88 -8.55 7.11 9.92
N TYR A 89 -9.61 6.75 9.23
CA TYR A 89 -9.55 6.17 7.90
C TYR A 89 -10.73 6.61 7.05
N GLN A 90 -10.61 6.45 5.75
CA GLN A 90 -11.68 6.69 4.79
C GLN A 90 -11.93 5.42 3.98
N VAL A 91 -13.19 5.19 3.62
CA VAL A 91 -13.59 4.09 2.74
C VAL A 91 -14.41 4.70 1.60
N PHE A 92 -14.00 4.37 0.40
CA PHE A 92 -14.69 4.75 -0.82
C PHE A 92 -15.32 3.53 -1.46
N GLU A 93 -16.56 3.65 -1.93
CA GLU A 93 -17.24 2.59 -2.66
C GLU A 93 -17.46 3.00 -4.11
N PHE A 94 -17.18 2.07 -5.02
CA PHE A 94 -17.52 2.19 -6.43
C PHE A 94 -17.95 0.83 -6.98
N LYS A 95 -19.22 0.72 -7.39
CA LYS A 95 -19.78 -0.50 -8.00
C LYS A 95 -19.53 -1.78 -7.18
N GLY A 96 -19.72 -1.73 -5.88
CA GLY A 96 -19.55 -2.86 -4.98
C GLY A 96 -18.10 -3.21 -4.64
N LYS A 97 -17.14 -2.41 -5.07
CA LYS A 97 -15.75 -2.47 -4.66
C LYS A 97 -15.45 -1.39 -3.65
N PHE A 98 -14.62 -1.71 -2.68
CA PHE A 98 -14.28 -0.79 -1.60
C PHE A 98 -12.78 -0.56 -1.54
N VAL A 99 -12.41 0.72 -1.46
CA VAL A 99 -11.02 1.17 -1.30
C VAL A 99 -10.87 1.79 0.07
N GLY A 100 -9.88 1.35 0.84
CA GLY A 100 -9.58 1.90 2.16
C GLY A 100 -8.34 2.78 2.12
N GLN A 101 -8.40 3.93 2.80
CA GLN A 101 -7.30 4.89 2.88
C GLN A 101 -7.03 5.27 4.33
N LEU A 102 -5.74 5.39 4.68
CA LEU A 102 -5.28 5.91 5.96
C LEU A 102 -3.98 6.70 5.79
N LYS A 103 -3.60 7.44 6.84
CA LYS A 103 -2.38 8.25 6.86
C LYS A 103 -1.17 7.39 7.26
N GLY A 104 -0.03 7.61 6.63
CA GLY A 104 1.22 6.90 6.95
C GLY A 104 1.68 7.12 8.39
N ILE A 105 1.42 8.29 8.98
CA ILE A 105 1.76 8.59 10.37
C ILE A 105 1.18 7.58 11.36
N ASP A 106 -0.02 7.08 11.10
CA ASP A 106 -0.67 6.12 11.98
C ASP A 106 0.05 4.77 11.98
N ILE A 107 0.65 4.38 10.84
CA ILE A 107 1.44 3.16 10.69
C ILE A 107 2.84 3.33 11.31
N ILE A 108 3.49 4.48 11.10
CA ILE A 108 4.84 4.77 11.60
C ILE A 108 4.91 4.67 13.13
N ASN A 109 3.90 5.18 13.82
CA ASN A 109 3.86 5.26 15.28
C ASN A 109 3.71 3.90 15.97
N GLN A 110 3.42 2.84 15.23
CA GLN A 110 3.28 1.50 15.78
C GLN A 110 4.64 0.80 15.90
N LYS A 111 4.99 0.37 17.11
CA LYS A 111 6.21 -0.44 17.34
C LYS A 111 6.13 -1.80 16.65
N ASN A 112 4.95 -2.41 16.66
CA ASN A 112 4.67 -3.70 16.00
C ASN A 112 3.25 -3.70 15.46
N ILE A 113 3.09 -4.03 14.18
CA ILE A 113 1.78 -4.28 13.58
C ILE A 113 1.46 -5.75 13.82
N ASN A 114 0.69 -6.02 14.88
CA ASN A 114 0.24 -7.35 15.28
C ASN A 114 -1.28 -7.47 15.07
N ILE A 115 -1.66 -7.88 13.89
CA ILE A 115 -3.05 -8.06 13.48
C ILE A 115 -3.26 -9.42 12.82
#